data_96b07bc50948bf0ae3e2c6a8213152f9
#
_entry.id   96b07bc50948bf0ae3e2c6a8213152f9
#
_cell.length_a   1.000
_cell.length_b   1.000
_cell.length_c   1.000
_cell.angle_alpha   90.00
_cell.angle_beta   90.00
_cell.angle_gamma   90.00
#
_symmetry.space_group_name_H-M   'P 1'
#
loop_
_entity.id
_entity.type
_entity.pdbx_description
1 polymer ?
#
loop_
_entity_poly.entity_id
_entity_poly.type
_entity_poly.pdbx_seq_one_letter_code
_entity_poly.pdbx_strand_id
1 'polypeptide(L)'
;MKLDVVKSLIAVAISALLAYACYEICNYEHVRWIITAGTFVTIGTPMMLALGVSSQQERSSAMLKTLSWVFLLIEIVSNGVFVFLDFSIPVYIIINGLILLTFVLIYNSIYRTKM
;
A
#
# COMPACT_ATOMS: atom_id res chain seq x y z
N MET A 1 1.75 11.01 16.88
CA MET A 1 1.42 10.85 15.46
C MET A 1 0.15 11.60 15.14
N LYS A 2 0.18 12.37 14.10
CA LYS A 2 -0.92 13.26 13.72
C LYS A 2 -1.55 12.81 12.42
N LEU A 3 -2.88 12.76 12.36
CA LEU A 3 -3.61 12.38 11.17
C LEU A 3 -4.08 13.63 10.42
N ASP A 4 -3.72 13.73 9.15
CA ASP A 4 -4.21 14.79 8.27
C ASP A 4 -5.39 14.22 7.48
N VAL A 5 -6.60 14.66 7.85
CA VAL A 5 -7.82 14.13 7.26
C VAL A 5 -7.90 14.40 5.76
N VAL A 6 -7.50 15.61 5.33
CA VAL A 6 -7.55 15.96 3.90
C VAL A 6 -6.60 15.08 3.09
N LYS A 7 -5.36 14.93 3.53
CA LYS A 7 -4.37 14.09 2.84
C LYS A 7 -4.76 12.62 2.89
N SER A 8 -5.36 12.17 3.98
CA SER A 8 -5.86 10.80 4.08
C SER A 8 -6.98 10.53 3.07
N LEU A 9 -7.89 11.48 2.89
CA LEU A 9 -8.95 11.36 1.90
C LEU A 9 -8.38 11.32 0.48
N ILE A 10 -7.36 12.14 0.20
CA ILE A 10 -6.67 12.12 -1.09
C ILE A 10 -6.02 10.75 -1.32
N ALA A 11 -5.36 10.20 -0.30
CA ALA A 11 -4.73 8.88 -0.39
C ALA A 11 -5.76 7.78 -0.69
N VAL A 12 -6.88 7.80 0.00
CA VAL A 12 -7.96 6.83 -0.23
C VAL A 12 -8.52 6.96 -1.64
N ALA A 13 -8.74 8.20 -2.11
CA ALA A 13 -9.27 8.45 -3.45
C ALA A 13 -8.32 7.94 -4.53
N ILE A 14 -7.02 8.21 -4.40
CA ILE A 14 -6.01 7.72 -5.35
C ILE A 14 -5.94 6.19 -5.33
N SER A 15 -5.97 5.60 -4.14
CA SER A 15 -5.96 4.14 -4.00
C SER A 15 -7.18 3.50 -4.66
N ALA A 16 -8.35 4.12 -4.52
CA ALA A 16 -9.58 3.65 -5.15
C ALA A 16 -9.47 3.73 -6.68
N LEU A 17 -8.90 4.81 -7.20
CA LEU A 17 -8.69 4.97 -8.65
C LEU A 17 -7.73 3.90 -9.20
N LEU A 18 -6.64 3.62 -8.48
CA LEU A 18 -5.71 2.58 -8.87
C LEU A 18 -6.35 1.20 -8.81
N ALA A 19 -7.16 0.93 -7.79
CA ALA A 19 -7.90 -0.32 -7.69
C ALA A 19 -8.89 -0.49 -8.85
N TYR A 20 -9.60 0.57 -9.19
CA TYR A 20 -10.51 0.55 -10.34
C TYR A 20 -9.76 0.31 -11.65
N ALA A 21 -8.60 0.94 -11.82
CA ALA A 21 -7.76 0.72 -13.01
C ALA A 21 -7.34 -0.76 -13.10
N CYS A 22 -6.94 -1.38 -11.99
CA CYS A 22 -6.60 -2.79 -11.97
C CYS A 22 -7.81 -3.65 -12.33
N TYR A 23 -9.00 -3.30 -11.85
CA TYR A 23 -10.22 -4.01 -12.20
C TYR A 23 -10.48 -3.99 -13.71
N GLU A 24 -10.32 -2.82 -14.32
CA GLU A 24 -10.57 -2.66 -15.77
C GLU A 24 -9.49 -3.34 -16.63
N ILE A 25 -8.24 -3.32 -16.19
CA ILE A 25 -7.13 -3.91 -16.93
C ILE A 25 -7.14 -5.44 -16.83
N CYS A 26 -7.59 -5.98 -15.70
CA CYS A 26 -7.55 -7.42 -15.45
C CYS A 26 -8.49 -8.19 -16.39
N ASN A 27 -7.92 -9.16 -17.14
CA ASN A 27 -8.65 -9.98 -18.07
C ASN A 27 -9.18 -11.28 -17.47
N TYR A 28 -8.81 -11.59 -16.23
CA TYR A 28 -9.16 -12.84 -15.55
C TYR A 28 -10.28 -12.59 -14.55
N GLU A 29 -11.52 -12.86 -14.94
CA GLU A 29 -12.70 -12.55 -14.14
C GLU A 29 -12.68 -13.19 -12.74
N HIS A 30 -12.15 -14.40 -12.63
CA HIS A 30 -12.14 -15.12 -11.36
C HIS A 30 -11.24 -14.48 -10.30
N VAL A 31 -10.29 -13.64 -10.69
CA VAL A 31 -9.39 -12.95 -9.76
C VAL A 31 -9.57 -11.43 -9.78
N ARG A 32 -10.49 -10.92 -10.58
CA ARG A 32 -10.69 -9.49 -10.77
C ARG A 32 -11.04 -8.79 -9.45
N TRP A 33 -11.96 -9.34 -8.70
CA TRP A 33 -12.36 -8.77 -7.41
C TRP A 33 -11.24 -8.84 -6.38
N ILE A 34 -10.53 -9.96 -6.36
CA ILE A 34 -9.41 -10.16 -5.44
C ILE A 34 -8.32 -9.12 -5.70
N ILE A 35 -7.93 -8.91 -6.96
CA ILE A 35 -6.89 -7.93 -7.26
C ILE A 35 -7.36 -6.50 -7.01
N THR A 36 -8.64 -6.22 -7.25
CA THR A 36 -9.20 -4.89 -6.98
C THR A 36 -9.15 -4.57 -5.48
N ALA A 37 -9.66 -5.47 -4.65
CA ALA A 37 -9.64 -5.31 -3.20
C ALA A 37 -8.21 -5.30 -2.67
N GLY A 38 -7.36 -6.20 -3.16
CA GLY A 38 -5.97 -6.29 -2.75
C GLY A 38 -5.18 -5.04 -3.11
N THR A 39 -5.38 -4.50 -4.30
CA THR A 39 -4.72 -3.25 -4.72
C THR A 39 -5.13 -2.10 -3.83
N PHE A 40 -6.42 -1.98 -3.52
CA PHE A 40 -6.89 -0.92 -2.63
C PHE A 40 -6.21 -1.02 -1.27
N VAL A 41 -6.14 -2.21 -0.69
CA VAL A 41 -5.55 -2.41 0.65
C VAL A 41 -4.04 -2.24 0.62
N THR A 42 -3.35 -2.88 -0.32
CA THR A 42 -1.88 -2.93 -0.34
C THR A 42 -1.26 -1.60 -0.77
N ILE A 43 -1.92 -0.86 -1.63
CA ILE A 43 -1.47 0.48 -2.04
C ILE A 43 -1.99 1.53 -1.08
N GLY A 44 -3.23 1.38 -0.60
CA GLY A 44 -3.85 2.35 0.29
C GLY A 44 -3.12 2.49 1.63
N THR A 45 -2.65 1.38 2.20
CA THR A 45 -1.97 1.41 3.49
C THR A 45 -0.67 2.24 3.44
N PRO A 46 0.30 1.97 2.54
CA PRO A 46 1.50 2.81 2.47
C PRO A 46 1.20 4.25 2.05
N MET A 47 0.26 4.45 1.12
CA MET A 47 -0.08 5.79 0.65
C MET A 47 -0.69 6.62 1.76
N MET A 48 -1.58 6.05 2.56
CA MET A 48 -2.19 6.73 3.69
C MET A 48 -1.14 7.10 4.73
N LEU A 49 -0.20 6.20 5.00
CA LEU A 49 0.89 6.46 5.94
C LEU A 49 1.89 7.49 5.41
N ALA A 50 2.08 7.53 4.08
CA ALA A 50 2.98 8.51 3.47
C ALA A 50 2.39 9.92 3.44
N LEU A 51 1.09 10.05 3.18
CA LEU A 51 0.43 11.33 2.98
C LEU A 51 -0.39 11.77 4.18
N GLY A 52 -1.12 10.85 4.80
CA GLY A 52 -2.15 11.19 5.79
C GLY A 52 -1.69 11.19 7.23
N VAL A 53 -0.49 10.70 7.51
CA VAL A 53 0.00 10.57 8.89
C VAL A 53 1.35 11.26 9.00
N SER A 54 1.55 12.01 10.08
CA SER A 54 2.83 12.64 10.37
C SER A 54 3.24 12.37 11.81
N SER A 55 4.55 12.22 12.03
CA SER A 55 5.13 12.04 13.35
C SER A 55 5.52 13.39 13.94
N GLN A 56 5.49 13.49 15.26
CA GLN A 56 5.96 14.68 15.97
C GLN A 56 7.47 14.86 15.83
N GLN A 57 8.20 13.78 15.66
CA GLN A 57 9.65 13.85 15.44
C GLN A 57 9.93 13.95 13.95
N GLU A 58 10.52 15.07 13.55
CA GLU A 58 10.80 15.38 12.16
C GLU A 58 11.63 14.31 11.46
N ARG A 59 12.67 13.82 12.14
CA ARG A 59 13.56 12.81 11.59
C ARG A 59 12.85 11.47 11.37
N SER A 60 12.11 11.00 12.36
CA SER A 60 11.30 9.78 12.24
C SER A 60 10.24 9.94 11.17
N SER A 61 9.60 11.10 11.09
CA SER A 61 8.59 11.37 10.09
C SER A 61 9.15 11.26 8.67
N ALA A 62 10.35 11.82 8.44
CA ALA A 62 10.99 11.72 7.12
C ALA A 62 11.32 10.28 6.76
N MET A 63 11.87 9.51 7.70
CA MET A 63 12.19 8.10 7.48
C MET A 63 10.95 7.27 7.21
N LEU A 64 9.88 7.49 7.99
CA LEU A 64 8.62 6.76 7.82
C LEU A 64 7.97 7.06 6.48
N LYS A 65 8.00 8.31 6.05
CA LYS A 65 7.46 8.70 4.75
C LYS A 65 8.26 8.10 3.61
N THR A 66 9.58 8.12 3.71
CA THR A 66 10.45 7.50 2.69
C THR A 66 10.17 6.01 2.60
N LEU A 67 10.09 5.31 3.74
CA LEU A 67 9.75 3.90 3.78
C LEU A 67 8.40 3.63 3.13
N SER A 68 7.40 4.44 3.47
CA SER A 68 6.06 4.29 2.92
C SER A 68 6.04 4.46 1.40
N TRP A 69 6.76 5.46 0.87
CA TRP A 69 6.86 5.66 -0.57
C TRP A 69 7.56 4.49 -1.27
N VAL A 70 8.62 3.96 -0.67
CA VAL A 70 9.35 2.81 -1.24
C VAL A 70 8.43 1.60 -1.32
N PHE A 71 7.72 1.27 -0.24
CA PHE A 71 6.80 0.15 -0.23
C PHE A 71 5.58 0.38 -1.12
N LEU A 72 5.14 1.63 -1.25
CA LEU A 72 4.08 1.98 -2.19
C LEU A 72 4.49 1.62 -3.62
N LEU A 73 5.70 1.97 -4.02
CA LEU A 73 6.23 1.63 -5.34
C LEU A 73 6.32 0.10 -5.52
N ILE A 74 6.79 -0.61 -4.49
CA ILE A 74 6.87 -2.07 -4.52
C ILE A 74 5.49 -2.67 -4.74
N GLU A 75 4.48 -2.20 -4.02
CA GLU A 75 3.11 -2.69 -4.14
C GLU A 75 2.50 -2.36 -5.50
N ILE A 76 2.76 -1.17 -6.04
CA ILE A 76 2.28 -0.79 -7.37
C ILE A 76 2.85 -1.74 -8.43
N VAL A 77 4.16 -2.00 -8.37
CA VAL A 77 4.80 -2.92 -9.30
C VAL A 77 4.26 -4.34 -9.15
N SER A 78 4.14 -4.81 -7.91
CA SER A 78 3.63 -6.16 -7.62
C SER A 78 2.22 -6.35 -8.17
N ASN A 79 1.31 -5.42 -7.85
CA ASN A 79 -0.07 -5.52 -8.33
C ASN A 79 -0.15 -5.34 -9.84
N GLY A 80 0.68 -4.49 -10.42
CA GLY A 80 0.76 -4.33 -11.88
C GLY A 80 1.16 -5.60 -12.59
N VAL A 81 2.12 -6.35 -12.02
CA VAL A 81 2.52 -7.65 -12.56
C VAL A 81 1.37 -8.66 -12.43
N PHE A 82 0.75 -8.74 -11.26
CA PHE A 82 -0.35 -9.68 -11.02
C PHE A 82 -1.56 -9.42 -11.93
N VAL A 83 -1.83 -8.16 -12.26
CA VAL A 83 -2.96 -7.80 -13.13
C VAL A 83 -2.86 -8.48 -14.49
N PHE A 84 -1.64 -8.68 -14.99
CA PHE A 84 -1.41 -9.27 -16.31
C PHE A 84 -1.16 -10.78 -16.26
N LEU A 85 -1.18 -11.38 -15.06
CA LEU A 85 -0.92 -12.81 -14.89
C LEU A 85 -2.17 -13.53 -14.42
N ASP A 86 -2.33 -14.79 -14.86
CA ASP A 86 -3.33 -15.68 -14.31
C ASP A 86 -2.77 -16.30 -13.03
N PHE A 87 -2.87 -15.57 -11.94
CA PHE A 87 -2.31 -16.00 -10.66
C PHE A 87 -3.34 -16.78 -9.84
N SER A 88 -2.85 -17.61 -8.91
CA SER A 88 -3.72 -18.25 -7.95
C SER A 88 -3.94 -17.32 -6.76
N ILE A 89 -5.17 -17.33 -6.23
CA ILE A 89 -5.55 -16.47 -5.10
C ILE A 89 -4.64 -16.64 -3.89
N PRO A 90 -4.30 -17.88 -3.45
CA PRO A 90 -3.38 -18.05 -2.31
C PRO A 90 -2.01 -17.43 -2.53
N VAL A 91 -1.44 -17.56 -3.74
CA VAL A 91 -0.13 -16.99 -4.07
C VAL A 91 -0.17 -15.46 -3.96
N TYR A 92 -1.20 -14.84 -4.52
CA TYR A 92 -1.37 -13.40 -4.44
C TYR A 92 -1.44 -12.92 -2.99
N ILE A 93 -2.28 -13.57 -2.18
CA ILE A 93 -2.46 -13.20 -0.79
C ILE A 93 -1.18 -13.37 0.00
N ILE A 94 -0.45 -14.49 -0.19
CA ILE A 94 0.78 -14.76 0.53
C ILE A 94 1.85 -13.72 0.18
N ILE A 95 2.09 -13.46 -1.10
CA ILE A 95 3.13 -12.52 -1.54
C ILE A 95 2.83 -11.12 -1.05
N ASN A 96 1.63 -10.62 -1.28
CA ASN A 96 1.26 -9.27 -0.87
C ASN A 96 1.18 -9.15 0.65
N GLY A 97 0.69 -10.18 1.32
CA GLY A 97 0.66 -10.22 2.78
C GLY A 97 2.05 -10.16 3.39
N LEU A 98 3.02 -10.87 2.83
CA LEU A 98 4.40 -10.84 3.30
C LEU A 98 5.03 -9.46 3.10
N ILE A 99 4.82 -8.85 1.94
CA ILE A 99 5.32 -7.51 1.67
C ILE A 99 4.73 -6.51 2.67
N LEU A 100 3.42 -6.56 2.87
CA LEU A 100 2.72 -5.65 3.76
C LEU A 100 3.15 -5.87 5.22
N LEU A 101 3.30 -7.12 5.65
CA LEU A 101 3.76 -7.46 6.98
C LEU A 101 5.16 -6.92 7.22
N THR A 102 6.08 -7.10 6.27
CA THR A 102 7.44 -6.58 6.35
C THR A 102 7.41 -5.05 6.50
N PHE A 103 6.59 -4.37 5.71
CA PHE A 103 6.42 -2.93 5.78
C PHE A 103 5.95 -2.51 7.18
N VAL A 104 4.91 -3.15 7.70
CA VAL A 104 4.35 -2.82 9.02
C VAL A 104 5.38 -3.03 10.12
N LEU A 105 6.14 -4.12 10.07
CA LEU A 105 7.17 -4.42 11.07
C LEU A 105 8.29 -3.39 11.05
N ILE A 106 8.78 -3.02 9.86
CA ILE A 106 9.83 -1.99 9.72
C ILE A 106 9.30 -0.64 10.16
N TYR A 107 8.08 -0.30 9.74
CA TYR A 107 7.44 0.95 10.13
C TYR A 107 7.33 1.07 11.65
N ASN A 108 6.84 0.03 12.30
CA ASN A 108 6.70 0.00 13.75
C ASN A 108 8.07 0.11 14.45
N SER A 109 9.08 -0.55 13.91
CA SER A 109 10.45 -0.49 14.45
C SER A 109 11.00 0.94 14.40
N ILE A 110 10.87 1.62 13.27
CA ILE A 110 11.31 3.01 13.11
C ILE A 110 10.52 3.94 14.02
N TYR A 111 9.20 3.75 14.08
CA TYR A 111 8.32 4.58 14.90
C TYR A 111 8.67 4.48 16.39
N ARG A 112 9.01 3.28 16.85
CA ARG A 112 9.37 3.05 18.24
C ARG A 112 10.76 3.54 18.60
N THR A 113 11.65 3.63 17.61
CA THR A 113 12.99 4.11 17.86
C THR A 113 12.95 5.62 18.11
N LYS A 114 13.25 6.02 19.32
CA LYS A 114 13.34 7.44 19.66
C LYS A 114 14.73 7.92 19.29
N MET A 115 14.77 8.81 18.35
CA MET A 115 16.03 9.38 17.90
C MET A 115 16.18 10.84 18.31
#